data_b7ee286b77f0e4039b2ed93710dd9ee5
#
_entry.id   b7ee286b77f0e4039b2ed93710dd9ee5
#
_cell.length_a   1.000
_cell.length_b   1.000
_cell.length_c   1.000
_cell.angle_alpha   90.00
_cell.angle_beta   90.00
_cell.angle_gamma   90.00
#
_symmetry.space_group_name_H-M   'P 1'
#
loop_
_entity.id
_entity.type
_entity.pdbx_description
1 polymer ?
#
loop_
_entity_poly.entity_id
_entity_poly.type
_entity_poly.pdbx_seq_one_letter_code
_entity_poly.pdbx_strand_id
1 'polypeptide(L)'
;MGAARMLAVALIIITALLTGTGPRISGLWLLLPIAAFTALVTYHVAIRRKRARAERAIAFYEARIARIDDRWVGTGAGGERFDTPHHVYAADIDLFGRGSLFELLSTARTRMGEETLARWLQAPADAETIRARNACIADLRERLDLREDFALEGESPRVGVQPDALLQWARTDNALEGWHIRALAFVLPALAIASVVIASIWGTITPLMLVLAVEGLVLYRLRDGIQRVIRDTENAFEDLRLLARLLMRAEREAFTAAPLRKLVERLSSHTLPASTTIGRLSTIVGFVEGRRNIMLALLQLPLMYPLQTALAAERWRKAHGAAVAPWIEVLGELEALLSLAAYAYEHPADTFAELVEGAACFEARALGHPLLPAAQCVRNDVSLCGATRVLLVSGSNMSGKSTLLRTVGINTVLAMAGAPVRAASLRLTPLQVGASIRVNDSLHEGSSRFYAEITRLKQIVQLMEGPLPLLFLLDELLQGTNSKDRRTGAEGIVRAFMQRGAIGLVSTHDLALTDFELPDAGALRNVHFEDAIVDGQMTFDFRLRDGVVTRSNGIELMRSIGLKV
;
A
#
# COMPACT_ATOMS: atom_id res chain seq x y z
N MET A 1 10.69 31.00 24.46
CA MET A 1 9.41 30.35 24.81
C MET A 1 9.40 29.73 26.21
N GLY A 2 10.43 28.99 26.65
CA GLY A 2 10.52 28.45 28.00
C GLY A 2 10.49 29.55 29.11
N ALA A 3 11.27 30.61 28.89
CA ALA A 3 11.31 31.75 29.82
C ALA A 3 9.95 32.44 29.99
N ALA A 4 9.18 32.63 28.90
CA ALA A 4 7.84 33.23 28.97
C ALA A 4 6.84 32.39 29.76
N ARG A 5 6.95 31.04 29.69
CA ARG A 5 6.12 30.13 30.50
C ARG A 5 6.51 30.15 31.95
N MET A 6 7.80 30.15 32.26
CA MET A 6 8.28 30.28 33.64
C MET A 6 7.84 31.60 34.26
N LEU A 7 7.88 32.69 33.49
CA LEU A 7 7.40 33.99 33.94
C LEU A 7 5.89 33.99 34.20
N ALA A 8 5.09 33.34 33.34
CA ALA A 8 3.65 33.21 33.57
C ALA A 8 3.31 32.35 34.80
N VAL A 9 4.06 31.26 35.04
CA VAL A 9 3.92 30.42 36.24
C VAL A 9 4.32 31.23 37.50
N ALA A 10 5.43 31.99 37.45
CA ALA A 10 5.85 32.84 38.53
C ALA A 10 4.78 33.90 38.85
N LEU A 11 4.17 34.53 37.83
CA LEU A 11 3.06 35.47 37.98
C LEU A 11 1.82 34.81 38.60
N ILE A 12 1.48 33.58 38.23
CA ILE A 12 0.38 32.82 38.85
C ILE A 12 0.67 32.61 40.34
N ILE A 13 1.88 32.19 40.71
CA ILE A 13 2.28 31.93 42.08
C ILE A 13 2.26 33.25 42.90
N ILE A 14 2.84 34.33 42.38
CA ILE A 14 2.86 35.65 43.03
C ILE A 14 1.43 36.16 43.25
N THR A 15 0.58 36.08 42.22
CA THR A 15 -0.82 36.53 42.33
C THR A 15 -1.59 35.68 43.34
N ALA A 16 -1.37 34.36 43.39
CA ALA A 16 -1.99 33.47 44.39
C ALA A 16 -1.55 33.79 45.82
N LEU A 17 -0.27 34.10 46.03
CA LEU A 17 0.25 34.51 47.33
C LEU A 17 -0.33 35.86 47.79
N LEU A 18 -0.43 36.83 46.87
CA LEU A 18 -0.98 38.16 47.16
C LEU A 18 -2.49 38.12 47.44
N THR A 19 -3.24 37.20 46.83
CA THR A 19 -4.67 36.99 47.12
C THR A 19 -4.91 36.24 48.43
N GLY A 20 -3.95 35.39 48.87
CA GLY A 20 -4.05 34.62 50.12
C GLY A 20 -3.61 35.35 51.37
N THR A 21 -2.81 36.44 51.27
CA THR A 21 -2.20 37.14 52.44
C THR A 21 -2.80 38.48 52.75
N GLY A 22 -3.81 38.97 52.00
CA GLY A 22 -4.43 40.27 52.26
C GLY A 22 -5.82 40.49 51.69
N PRO A 23 -6.70 41.23 52.35
CA PRO A 23 -8.12 41.36 51.97
C PRO A 23 -8.40 42.32 50.81
N ARG A 24 -7.39 42.75 50.04
CA ARG A 24 -7.53 43.82 49.02
C ARG A 24 -7.45 43.38 47.57
N ILE A 25 -7.08 42.15 47.28
CA ILE A 25 -6.97 41.68 45.89
C ILE A 25 -7.99 40.57 45.64
N SER A 26 -8.92 40.82 44.74
CA SER A 26 -9.92 39.80 44.32
C SER A 26 -9.24 38.61 43.64
N GLY A 27 -9.66 37.38 43.99
CA GLY A 27 -9.19 36.14 43.31
C GLY A 27 -9.41 36.14 41.80
N LEU A 28 -10.23 37.03 41.26
CA LEU A 28 -10.43 37.22 39.82
C LEU A 28 -9.14 37.63 39.08
N TRP A 29 -8.18 38.27 39.77
CA TRP A 29 -6.88 38.62 39.16
C TRP A 29 -6.02 37.41 38.80
N LEU A 30 -6.28 36.22 39.37
CA LEU A 30 -5.65 34.97 38.99
C LEU A 30 -6.04 34.53 37.58
N LEU A 31 -7.20 34.94 37.09
CA LEU A 31 -7.67 34.56 35.74
C LEU A 31 -6.76 35.11 34.63
N LEU A 32 -6.15 36.29 34.83
CA LEU A 32 -5.32 36.95 33.81
C LEU A 32 -4.01 36.19 33.53
N PRO A 33 -3.17 35.85 34.54
CA PRO A 33 -1.96 35.04 34.27
C PRO A 33 -2.27 33.61 33.89
N ILE A 34 -3.38 33.00 34.32
CA ILE A 34 -3.82 31.69 33.86
C ILE A 34 -4.23 31.75 32.39
N ALA A 35 -4.98 32.75 31.96
CA ALA A 35 -5.34 32.98 30.57
C ALA A 35 -4.10 33.20 29.68
N ALA A 36 -3.16 34.02 30.15
CA ALA A 36 -1.88 34.26 29.47
C ALA A 36 -1.05 32.98 29.34
N PHE A 37 -0.95 32.18 30.41
CA PHE A 37 -0.25 30.89 30.36
C PHE A 37 -0.92 29.91 29.37
N THR A 38 -2.25 29.81 29.43
CA THR A 38 -3.02 28.95 28.52
C THR A 38 -2.84 29.39 27.06
N ALA A 39 -2.90 30.69 26.78
CA ALA A 39 -2.65 31.24 25.45
C ALA A 39 -1.21 30.95 24.98
N LEU A 40 -0.19 31.10 25.84
CA LEU A 40 1.19 30.75 25.52
C LEU A 40 1.39 29.27 25.27
N VAL A 41 0.72 28.40 26.02
CA VAL A 41 0.79 26.95 25.83
C VAL A 41 0.13 26.56 24.49
N THR A 42 -1.08 27.06 24.25
CA THR A 42 -1.81 26.76 23.00
C THR A 42 -1.07 27.28 21.76
N TYR A 43 -0.52 28.50 21.83
CA TYR A 43 0.30 29.08 20.77
C TYR A 43 1.58 28.27 20.51
N HIS A 44 2.27 27.84 21.57
CA HIS A 44 3.47 27.02 21.42
C HIS A 44 3.17 25.64 20.82
N VAL A 45 2.07 25.01 21.27
CA VAL A 45 1.63 23.72 20.68
C VAL A 45 1.30 23.91 19.20
N ALA A 46 0.63 25.01 18.82
CA ALA A 46 0.32 25.32 17.44
C ALA A 46 1.58 25.52 16.58
N ILE A 47 2.59 26.26 17.09
CA ILE A 47 3.88 26.44 16.40
C ILE A 47 4.60 25.09 16.23
N ARG A 48 4.67 24.28 17.28
CA ARG A 48 5.32 22.96 17.21
C ARG A 48 4.64 22.07 16.19
N ARG A 49 3.31 22.07 16.11
CA ARG A 49 2.54 21.32 15.11
C ARG A 49 2.83 21.82 13.69
N LYS A 50 2.86 23.14 13.47
CA LYS A 50 3.20 23.75 12.17
C LYS A 50 4.63 23.38 11.75
N ARG A 51 5.59 23.47 12.67
CA ARG A 51 6.98 23.09 12.40
C ARG A 51 7.11 21.62 12.04
N ALA A 52 6.52 20.71 12.83
CA ALA A 52 6.55 19.29 12.55
C ALA A 52 5.86 18.93 11.21
N ARG A 53 4.80 19.65 10.83
CA ARG A 53 4.17 19.50 9.52
C ARG A 53 5.11 19.95 8.40
N ALA A 54 5.79 21.09 8.54
CA ALA A 54 6.73 21.59 7.55
C ALA A 54 7.94 20.66 7.38
N GLU A 55 8.52 20.14 8.49
CA GLU A 55 9.61 19.17 8.45
C GLU A 55 9.20 17.89 7.70
N ARG A 56 7.98 17.39 7.91
CA ARG A 56 7.44 16.23 7.18
C ARG A 56 7.20 16.54 5.70
N ALA A 57 6.70 17.75 5.38
CA ALA A 57 6.52 18.16 4.00
C ALA A 57 7.86 18.22 3.26
N ILE A 58 8.91 18.75 3.90
CA ILE A 58 10.27 18.75 3.34
C ILE A 58 10.72 17.32 3.05
N ALA A 59 10.61 16.40 4.02
CA ALA A 59 10.99 15.01 3.83
C ALA A 59 10.19 14.32 2.71
N PHE A 60 8.89 14.65 2.59
CA PHE A 60 8.05 14.17 1.49
C PHE A 60 8.60 14.61 0.12
N TYR A 61 8.92 15.90 -0.07
CA TYR A 61 9.43 16.39 -1.35
C TYR A 61 10.86 15.91 -1.63
N GLU A 62 11.73 15.82 -0.63
CA GLU A 62 13.08 15.26 -0.77
C GLU A 62 13.03 13.80 -1.24
N ALA A 63 12.13 12.98 -0.69
CA ALA A 63 11.92 11.61 -1.16
C ALA A 63 11.42 11.56 -2.62
N ARG A 64 10.59 12.52 -3.06
CA ARG A 64 10.13 12.61 -4.47
C ARG A 64 11.25 13.01 -5.40
N ILE A 65 12.05 14.00 -5.03
CA ILE A 65 13.24 14.41 -5.79
C ILE A 65 14.23 13.25 -5.90
N ALA A 66 14.47 12.51 -4.82
CA ALA A 66 15.34 11.33 -4.86
C ALA A 66 14.85 10.26 -5.86
N ARG A 67 13.52 10.11 -6.05
CA ARG A 67 12.94 9.19 -7.06
C ARG A 67 13.16 9.69 -8.48
N ILE A 68 12.98 10.98 -8.72
CA ILE A 68 13.25 11.60 -10.02
C ILE A 68 14.76 11.48 -10.39
N ASP A 69 15.64 11.60 -9.39
CA ASP A 69 17.10 11.51 -9.54
C ASP A 69 17.63 10.06 -9.52
N ASP A 70 16.77 9.04 -9.63
CA ASP A 70 17.13 7.62 -9.56
C ASP A 70 17.88 7.20 -8.26
N ARG A 71 17.69 7.94 -7.14
CA ARG A 71 18.31 7.69 -5.81
C ARG A 71 17.32 7.12 -4.79
N TRP A 72 16.36 6.34 -5.25
CA TRP A 72 15.25 5.84 -4.43
C TRP A 72 15.50 4.46 -3.80
N VAL A 73 16.41 3.67 -4.33
CA VAL A 73 16.65 2.28 -3.88
C VAL A 73 17.03 2.23 -2.39
N GLY A 74 16.29 1.49 -1.61
CA GLY A 74 16.46 1.34 -0.16
C GLY A 74 15.87 2.48 0.68
N THR A 75 15.07 3.38 0.08
CA THR A 75 14.43 4.49 0.81
C THR A 75 12.97 4.25 1.14
N GLY A 76 12.32 3.30 0.47
CA GLY A 76 10.90 2.95 0.61
C GLY A 76 10.67 1.58 1.22
N ALA A 77 9.39 1.21 1.36
CA ALA A 77 8.99 -0.15 1.73
C ALA A 77 9.15 -1.07 0.51
N GLY A 78 9.98 -2.09 0.61
CA GLY A 78 10.20 -3.06 -0.48
C GLY A 78 9.07 -4.06 -0.68
N GLY A 79 8.17 -4.19 0.30
CA GLY A 79 7.03 -5.13 0.21
C GLY A 79 7.42 -6.60 0.35
N GLU A 80 8.52 -6.93 1.02
CA GLU A 80 9.04 -8.29 1.21
C GLU A 80 7.98 -9.25 1.78
N ARG A 81 7.05 -8.73 2.61
CA ARG A 81 5.95 -9.50 3.18
C ARG A 81 4.93 -10.03 2.16
N PHE A 82 4.93 -9.47 0.94
CA PHE A 82 4.07 -9.89 -0.16
C PHE A 82 4.76 -10.86 -1.12
N ASP A 83 6.06 -11.05 -0.95
CA ASP A 83 6.80 -12.01 -1.76
C ASP A 83 6.41 -13.43 -1.36
N THR A 84 5.73 -14.11 -2.27
CA THR A 84 5.31 -15.50 -2.12
C THR A 84 6.24 -16.38 -2.94
N PRO A 85 6.91 -17.37 -2.34
CA PRO A 85 7.93 -18.20 -3.00
C PRO A 85 7.47 -18.90 -4.29
N HIS A 86 6.17 -19.08 -4.45
CA HIS A 86 5.58 -19.80 -5.58
C HIS A 86 4.85 -18.91 -6.58
N HIS A 87 4.96 -17.56 -6.45
CA HIS A 87 4.34 -16.67 -7.42
C HIS A 87 5.01 -16.79 -8.78
N VAL A 88 4.20 -16.90 -9.83
CA VAL A 88 4.64 -17.30 -11.19
C VAL A 88 5.51 -16.28 -11.93
N TYR A 89 5.76 -15.09 -11.39
CA TYR A 89 6.64 -14.08 -11.96
C TYR A 89 7.27 -13.09 -10.95
N ALA A 90 6.77 -13.02 -9.70
CA ALA A 90 7.16 -11.94 -8.78
C ALA A 90 8.67 -11.83 -8.55
N ALA A 91 9.32 -12.94 -8.24
CA ALA A 91 10.77 -13.01 -8.03
C ALA A 91 11.56 -12.82 -9.34
N ASP A 92 11.00 -13.24 -10.47
CA ASP A 92 11.66 -13.20 -11.78
C ASP A 92 11.82 -11.78 -12.33
N ILE A 93 10.84 -10.88 -12.03
CA ILE A 93 10.81 -9.50 -12.54
C ILE A 93 11.10 -8.46 -11.44
N ASP A 94 11.66 -8.86 -10.31
CA ASP A 94 11.99 -7.98 -9.19
C ASP A 94 10.78 -7.17 -8.69
N LEU A 95 9.65 -7.88 -8.43
CA LEU A 95 8.40 -7.24 -8.04
C LEU A 95 8.43 -6.72 -6.61
N PHE A 96 9.04 -7.47 -5.67
CA PHE A 96 9.15 -7.15 -4.25
C PHE A 96 10.61 -7.20 -3.78
N GLY A 97 10.90 -6.52 -2.68
CA GLY A 97 12.21 -6.43 -2.08
C GLY A 97 12.91 -5.08 -2.37
N ARG A 98 14.15 -4.98 -1.93
CA ARG A 98 14.95 -3.77 -2.15
C ARG A 98 15.27 -3.57 -3.63
N GLY A 99 15.04 -2.39 -4.15
CA GLY A 99 15.24 -2.04 -5.57
C GLY A 99 14.16 -2.59 -6.49
N SER A 100 13.00 -2.99 -5.93
CA SER A 100 11.90 -3.62 -6.65
C SER A 100 10.91 -2.62 -7.25
N LEU A 101 10.00 -3.15 -8.07
CA LEU A 101 8.89 -2.36 -8.62
C LEU A 101 7.99 -1.83 -7.51
N PHE A 102 7.69 -2.64 -6.49
CA PHE A 102 6.86 -2.20 -5.38
C PHE A 102 7.50 -1.03 -4.61
N GLU A 103 8.81 -1.09 -4.32
CA GLU A 103 9.51 0.01 -3.66
C GLU A 103 9.49 1.29 -4.51
N LEU A 104 9.67 1.17 -5.83
CA LEU A 104 9.57 2.29 -6.76
C LEU A 104 8.18 2.93 -6.76
N LEU A 105 7.11 2.14 -6.70
CA LEU A 105 5.73 2.62 -6.85
C LEU A 105 5.12 3.08 -5.53
N SER A 106 5.35 2.32 -4.43
CA SER A 106 4.60 2.49 -3.20
C SER A 106 4.86 3.82 -2.52
N THR A 107 3.76 4.55 -2.31
CA THR A 107 3.72 5.75 -1.47
C THR A 107 2.64 5.64 -0.41
N ALA A 108 2.01 4.46 -0.32
CA ALA A 108 0.99 4.16 0.66
C ALA A 108 1.54 4.31 2.09
N ARG A 109 0.71 4.82 2.97
CA ARG A 109 1.02 5.04 4.39
C ARG A 109 0.30 4.06 5.29
N THR A 110 -0.72 3.40 4.76
CA THR A 110 -1.47 2.38 5.49
C THR A 110 -1.17 1.00 4.90
N ARG A 111 -1.29 0.00 5.77
CA ARG A 111 -1.13 -1.39 5.38
C ARG A 111 -2.11 -1.80 4.28
N MET A 112 -3.36 -1.30 4.32
CA MET A 112 -4.36 -1.58 3.31
C MET A 112 -4.02 -0.99 1.93
N GLY A 113 -3.40 0.18 1.88
CA GLY A 113 -2.89 0.76 0.64
C GLY A 113 -1.77 -0.07 0.02
N GLU A 114 -0.81 -0.51 0.84
CA GLU A 114 0.26 -1.41 0.40
C GLU A 114 -0.28 -2.77 -0.06
N GLU A 115 -1.21 -3.39 0.68
CA GLU A 115 -1.84 -4.66 0.31
C GLU A 115 -2.65 -4.55 -1.00
N THR A 116 -3.33 -3.44 -1.21
CA THR A 116 -4.08 -3.21 -2.44
C THR A 116 -3.15 -3.04 -3.63
N LEU A 117 -2.07 -2.23 -3.49
CA LEU A 117 -1.06 -2.07 -4.54
C LEU A 117 -0.39 -3.40 -4.86
N ALA A 118 0.06 -4.16 -3.84
CA ALA A 118 0.68 -5.47 -4.02
C ALA A 118 -0.23 -6.43 -4.78
N ARG A 119 -1.51 -6.53 -4.40
CA ARG A 119 -2.50 -7.35 -5.08
C ARG A 119 -2.70 -6.95 -6.54
N TRP A 120 -2.69 -5.65 -6.86
CA TRP A 120 -2.80 -5.18 -8.25
C TRP A 120 -1.57 -5.52 -9.10
N LEU A 121 -0.39 -5.59 -8.49
CA LEU A 121 0.84 -5.98 -9.17
C LEU A 121 0.98 -7.51 -9.31
N GLN A 122 0.31 -8.29 -8.46
CA GLN A 122 0.36 -9.75 -8.47
C GLN A 122 -0.70 -10.41 -9.35
N ALA A 123 -1.73 -9.67 -9.77
CA ALA A 123 -2.81 -10.21 -10.59
C ALA A 123 -3.26 -9.20 -11.64
N PRO A 124 -3.46 -9.64 -12.90
CA PRO A 124 -3.97 -8.79 -13.95
C PRO A 124 -5.43 -8.40 -13.68
N ALA A 125 -5.80 -7.16 -14.03
CA ALA A 125 -7.18 -6.72 -14.02
C ALA A 125 -7.83 -6.90 -15.40
N ASP A 126 -9.17 -6.84 -15.45
CA ASP A 126 -9.90 -6.77 -16.70
C ASP A 126 -9.76 -5.39 -17.37
N ALA A 127 -10.10 -5.32 -18.66
CA ALA A 127 -9.90 -4.11 -19.47
C ALA A 127 -10.70 -2.90 -18.96
N GLU A 128 -11.90 -3.12 -18.39
CA GLU A 128 -12.72 -2.04 -17.84
C GLU A 128 -12.06 -1.45 -16.58
N THR A 129 -11.61 -2.31 -15.68
CA THR A 129 -10.88 -1.93 -14.46
C THR A 129 -9.58 -1.18 -14.79
N ILE A 130 -8.81 -1.65 -15.80
CA ILE A 130 -7.58 -0.98 -16.23
C ILE A 130 -7.89 0.43 -16.75
N ARG A 131 -8.89 0.58 -17.64
CA ARG A 131 -9.30 1.89 -18.16
C ARG A 131 -9.81 2.82 -17.04
N ALA A 132 -10.54 2.28 -16.08
CA ALA A 132 -11.01 3.03 -14.92
C ALA A 132 -9.82 3.53 -14.07
N ARG A 133 -8.82 2.69 -13.80
CA ARG A 133 -7.61 3.06 -13.08
C ARG A 133 -6.79 4.11 -13.85
N ASN A 134 -6.64 3.96 -15.17
CA ASN A 134 -5.97 4.96 -16.02
C ASN A 134 -6.63 6.33 -15.87
N ALA A 135 -7.96 6.41 -15.94
CA ALA A 135 -8.72 7.66 -15.77
C ALA A 135 -8.54 8.24 -14.35
N CYS A 136 -8.52 7.39 -13.32
CA CYS A 136 -8.26 7.81 -11.94
C CYS A 136 -6.85 8.39 -11.77
N ILE A 137 -5.85 7.69 -12.30
CA ILE A 137 -4.44 8.08 -12.21
C ILE A 137 -4.21 9.41 -12.96
N ALA A 138 -4.81 9.58 -14.13
CA ALA A 138 -4.74 10.82 -14.89
C ALA A 138 -5.32 12.02 -14.13
N ASP A 139 -6.45 11.85 -13.43
CA ASP A 139 -7.05 12.88 -12.57
C ASP A 139 -6.19 13.16 -11.32
N LEU A 140 -5.64 12.12 -10.69
CA LEU A 140 -4.83 12.25 -9.47
C LEU A 140 -3.41 12.75 -9.71
N ARG A 141 -2.89 12.62 -10.93
CA ARG A 141 -1.52 12.95 -11.31
C ARG A 141 -1.15 14.38 -10.93
N GLU A 142 -1.99 15.34 -11.24
CA GLU A 142 -1.71 16.77 -11.01
C GLU A 142 -2.10 17.24 -9.58
N ARG A 143 -2.70 16.37 -8.74
CA ARG A 143 -3.17 16.73 -7.39
C ARG A 143 -2.08 16.55 -6.34
N LEU A 144 -1.05 17.40 -6.42
CA LEU A 144 0.12 17.33 -5.52
C LEU A 144 -0.29 17.54 -4.05
N ASP A 145 -1.16 18.51 -3.79
CA ASP A 145 -1.64 18.85 -2.46
C ASP A 145 -2.37 17.67 -1.79
N LEU A 146 -3.17 16.92 -2.57
CA LEU A 146 -3.85 15.73 -2.06
C LEU A 146 -2.82 14.66 -1.66
N ARG A 147 -1.82 14.41 -2.50
CA ARG A 147 -0.75 13.43 -2.22
C ARG A 147 0.11 13.84 -1.03
N GLU A 148 0.41 15.13 -0.89
CA GLU A 148 1.10 15.68 0.29
C GLU A 148 0.26 15.46 1.55
N ASP A 149 -1.02 15.86 1.54
CA ASP A 149 -1.91 15.71 2.69
C ASP A 149 -2.00 14.25 3.16
N PHE A 150 -2.17 13.29 2.22
CA PHE A 150 -2.17 11.87 2.54
C PHE A 150 -0.85 11.40 3.16
N ALA A 151 0.27 11.84 2.61
CA ALA A 151 1.59 11.51 3.14
C ALA A 151 1.82 12.07 4.55
N LEU A 152 1.41 13.33 4.79
CA LEU A 152 1.61 14.01 6.07
C LEU A 152 0.70 13.49 7.19
N GLU A 153 -0.53 13.08 6.85
CA GLU A 153 -1.47 12.51 7.83
C GLU A 153 -1.11 11.06 8.19
N GLY A 154 -0.53 10.29 7.27
CA GLY A 154 -0.12 8.89 7.48
C GLY A 154 1.14 8.71 8.34
N GLU A 155 1.90 9.76 8.61
CA GLU A 155 3.18 9.69 9.34
C GLU A 155 3.06 9.80 10.87
N SER A 156 2.06 9.22 11.49
CA SER A 156 2.12 9.02 12.95
C SER A 156 3.11 7.87 13.25
N PRO A 157 4.17 8.08 14.06
CA PRO A 157 5.27 7.11 14.22
C PRO A 157 4.89 5.84 14.98
N ARG A 158 3.65 5.62 15.29
CA ARG A 158 3.17 4.42 15.98
C ARG A 158 2.12 3.73 15.15
N VAL A 159 2.55 2.59 14.56
CA VAL A 159 1.69 1.52 14.06
C VAL A 159 0.73 1.99 12.96
N GLY A 160 1.04 1.66 11.71
CA GLY A 160 0.06 1.79 10.62
C GLY A 160 -1.24 1.07 10.99
N VAL A 161 -2.37 1.60 10.54
CA VAL A 161 -3.70 1.00 10.73
C VAL A 161 -3.61 -0.51 10.51
N GLN A 162 -3.97 -1.29 11.52
CA GLN A 162 -4.04 -2.75 11.43
C GLN A 162 -5.46 -3.13 10.98
N PRO A 163 -5.68 -3.34 9.67
CA PRO A 163 -7.01 -3.57 9.14
C PRO A 163 -7.68 -4.79 9.76
N ASP A 164 -6.89 -5.85 10.02
CA ASP A 164 -7.41 -7.10 10.58
C ASP A 164 -7.96 -6.90 11.99
N ALA A 165 -7.21 -6.19 12.86
CA ALA A 165 -7.65 -5.88 14.22
C ALA A 165 -8.90 -5.00 14.23
N LEU A 166 -8.94 -4.00 13.34
CA LEU A 166 -10.08 -3.11 13.19
C LEU A 166 -11.33 -3.83 12.67
N LEU A 167 -11.16 -4.71 11.67
CA LEU A 167 -12.23 -5.54 11.13
C LEU A 167 -12.73 -6.56 12.16
N GLN A 168 -11.83 -7.18 12.92
CA GLN A 168 -12.20 -8.09 14.00
C GLN A 168 -13.00 -7.34 15.08
N TRP A 169 -12.53 -6.17 15.51
CA TRP A 169 -13.26 -5.33 16.46
C TRP A 169 -14.64 -4.96 15.94
N ALA A 170 -14.75 -4.54 14.68
CA ALA A 170 -16.01 -4.14 14.06
C ALA A 170 -17.05 -5.29 13.99
N ARG A 171 -16.59 -6.54 13.92
CA ARG A 171 -17.40 -7.76 13.84
C ARG A 171 -17.66 -8.44 15.18
N THR A 172 -17.00 -8.01 16.26
CA THR A 172 -17.15 -8.63 17.59
C THR A 172 -18.57 -8.46 18.11
N ASP A 173 -19.13 -9.51 18.71
CA ASP A 173 -20.45 -9.49 19.33
C ASP A 173 -20.50 -8.55 20.55
N ASN A 174 -21.71 -8.06 20.87
CA ASN A 174 -21.89 -7.16 21.99
C ASN A 174 -21.67 -7.90 23.32
N ALA A 175 -20.80 -7.35 24.17
CA ALA A 175 -20.51 -7.90 25.51
C ALA A 175 -21.55 -7.46 26.56
N LEU A 176 -22.28 -6.36 26.29
CA LEU A 176 -23.24 -5.75 27.21
C LEU A 176 -24.65 -5.77 26.61
N GLU A 177 -25.17 -6.98 26.31
CA GLU A 177 -26.51 -7.15 25.77
C GLU A 177 -27.56 -7.22 26.88
N GLY A 178 -28.69 -6.58 26.64
CA GLY A 178 -29.89 -6.64 27.48
C GLY A 178 -30.52 -5.27 27.68
N TRP A 179 -31.86 -5.20 27.59
CA TRP A 179 -32.60 -3.99 27.84
C TRP A 179 -32.46 -3.50 29.30
N HIS A 180 -32.31 -4.45 30.25
CA HIS A 180 -32.13 -4.17 31.67
C HIS A 180 -30.81 -3.44 31.96
N ILE A 181 -29.69 -3.82 31.28
CA ILE A 181 -28.41 -3.11 31.45
C ILE A 181 -28.55 -1.65 31.00
N ARG A 182 -29.25 -1.42 29.88
CA ARG A 182 -29.53 -0.07 29.37
C ARG A 182 -30.44 0.70 30.32
N ALA A 183 -31.49 0.05 30.85
CA ALA A 183 -32.37 0.68 31.81
C ALA A 183 -31.62 1.11 33.08
N LEU A 184 -30.78 0.23 33.64
CA LEU A 184 -29.94 0.51 34.80
C LEU A 184 -28.98 1.70 34.55
N ALA A 185 -28.38 1.78 33.36
CA ALA A 185 -27.46 2.85 32.99
C ALA A 185 -28.12 4.25 32.96
N PHE A 186 -29.45 4.35 32.87
CA PHE A 186 -30.19 5.61 32.92
C PHE A 186 -30.91 5.84 34.24
N VAL A 187 -31.53 4.78 34.79
CA VAL A 187 -32.33 4.90 36.01
C VAL A 187 -31.48 5.18 37.24
N LEU A 188 -30.33 4.48 37.38
CA LEU A 188 -29.49 4.67 38.55
C LEU A 188 -28.88 6.10 38.64
N PRO A 189 -28.29 6.67 37.59
CA PRO A 189 -27.88 8.08 37.61
C PRO A 189 -29.00 9.06 37.88
N ALA A 190 -30.20 8.81 37.36
CA ALA A 190 -31.37 9.67 37.67
C ALA A 190 -31.75 9.62 39.14
N LEU A 191 -31.68 8.39 39.74
CA LEU A 191 -31.88 8.23 41.19
C LEU A 191 -30.77 8.87 42.01
N ALA A 192 -29.50 8.83 41.56
CA ALA A 192 -28.40 9.49 42.21
C ALA A 192 -28.60 11.02 42.24
N ILE A 193 -28.97 11.60 41.10
CA ILE A 193 -29.29 13.04 41.00
C ILE A 193 -30.46 13.40 41.92
N ALA A 194 -31.54 12.62 41.90
CA ALA A 194 -32.69 12.83 42.76
C ALA A 194 -32.28 12.74 44.25
N SER A 195 -31.41 11.79 44.61
CA SER A 195 -30.89 11.64 45.98
C SER A 195 -30.04 12.83 46.45
N VAL A 196 -29.26 13.46 45.54
CA VAL A 196 -28.53 14.71 45.82
C VAL A 196 -29.51 15.84 46.13
N VAL A 197 -30.60 15.97 45.35
CA VAL A 197 -31.64 16.97 45.60
C VAL A 197 -32.33 16.72 46.96
N ILE A 198 -32.67 15.46 47.25
CA ILE A 198 -33.26 15.06 48.55
C ILE A 198 -32.30 15.43 49.71
N ALA A 199 -31.02 15.12 49.56
CA ALA A 199 -30.00 15.44 50.56
C ALA A 199 -29.88 16.95 50.82
N SER A 200 -30.00 17.76 49.75
CA SER A 200 -29.94 19.23 49.88
C SER A 200 -31.18 19.82 50.57
N ILE A 201 -32.36 19.20 50.45
CA ILE A 201 -33.62 19.70 51.05
C ILE A 201 -33.79 19.20 52.49
N TRP A 202 -33.53 17.92 52.74
CA TRP A 202 -33.83 17.26 54.02
C TRP A 202 -32.60 16.96 54.88
N GLY A 203 -31.38 17.29 54.40
CA GLY A 203 -30.14 17.08 55.16
C GLY A 203 -29.72 15.62 55.33
N THR A 204 -30.37 14.67 54.64
CA THR A 204 -30.11 13.23 54.78
C THR A 204 -29.35 12.68 53.58
N ILE A 205 -28.14 12.16 53.80
CA ILE A 205 -27.30 11.57 52.75
C ILE A 205 -27.54 10.07 52.52
N THR A 206 -28.37 9.44 53.37
CA THR A 206 -28.62 7.98 53.35
C THR A 206 -29.13 7.48 52.00
N PRO A 207 -30.10 8.13 51.32
CA PRO A 207 -30.57 7.70 50.00
C PRO A 207 -29.44 7.71 48.95
N LEU A 208 -28.59 8.76 48.98
CA LEU A 208 -27.47 8.85 48.05
C LEU A 208 -26.45 7.73 48.27
N MET A 209 -26.11 7.42 49.52
CA MET A 209 -25.18 6.33 49.83
C MET A 209 -25.70 4.97 49.40
N LEU A 210 -27.01 4.73 49.51
CA LEU A 210 -27.64 3.49 49.04
C LEU A 210 -27.59 3.37 47.54
N VAL A 211 -27.91 4.43 46.79
CA VAL A 211 -27.86 4.43 45.32
C VAL A 211 -26.43 4.24 44.85
N LEU A 212 -25.43 4.93 45.42
CA LEU A 212 -24.02 4.76 45.08
C LEU A 212 -23.51 3.33 45.36
N ALA A 213 -23.98 2.69 46.44
CA ALA A 213 -23.64 1.32 46.76
C ALA A 213 -24.20 0.34 45.71
N VAL A 214 -25.44 0.58 45.24
CA VAL A 214 -26.06 -0.22 44.13
C VAL A 214 -25.32 0.01 42.82
N GLU A 215 -25.00 1.26 42.46
CA GLU A 215 -24.21 1.59 41.28
C GLU A 215 -22.84 0.92 41.32
N GLY A 216 -22.14 0.96 42.44
CA GLY A 216 -20.87 0.29 42.65
C GLY A 216 -20.98 -1.23 42.47
N LEU A 217 -22.04 -1.86 43.00
CA LEU A 217 -22.30 -3.28 42.83
C LEU A 217 -22.57 -3.66 41.35
N VAL A 218 -23.36 -2.87 40.65
CA VAL A 218 -23.68 -3.09 39.22
C VAL A 218 -22.40 -2.92 38.38
N LEU A 219 -21.63 -1.85 38.58
CA LEU A 219 -20.36 -1.65 37.89
C LEU A 219 -19.35 -2.76 38.18
N TYR A 220 -19.28 -3.24 39.43
CA TYR A 220 -18.43 -4.36 39.81
C TYR A 220 -18.84 -5.66 39.09
N ARG A 221 -20.16 -5.96 39.02
CA ARG A 221 -20.69 -7.13 38.32
C ARG A 221 -20.43 -7.10 36.82
N LEU A 222 -20.50 -5.93 36.20
CA LEU A 222 -20.32 -5.72 34.76
C LEU A 222 -18.88 -5.35 34.36
N ARG A 223 -17.95 -5.26 35.34
CA ARG A 223 -16.59 -4.72 35.13
C ARG A 223 -15.84 -5.38 34.00
N ASP A 224 -15.93 -6.71 33.86
CA ASP A 224 -15.15 -7.47 32.86
C ASP A 224 -15.67 -7.19 31.44
N GLY A 225 -17.00 -7.09 31.27
CA GLY A 225 -17.61 -6.68 30.00
C GLY A 225 -17.27 -5.23 29.64
N ILE A 226 -17.43 -4.31 30.61
CA ILE A 226 -17.11 -2.88 30.41
C ILE A 226 -15.64 -2.71 30.05
N GLN A 227 -14.71 -3.33 30.78
CA GLN A 227 -13.28 -3.22 30.53
C GLN A 227 -12.87 -3.81 29.18
N ARG A 228 -13.49 -4.90 28.76
CA ARG A 228 -13.25 -5.51 27.43
C ARG A 228 -13.67 -4.52 26.34
N VAL A 229 -14.90 -4.05 26.35
CA VAL A 229 -15.41 -3.10 25.34
C VAL A 229 -14.54 -1.84 25.28
N ILE A 230 -14.16 -1.27 26.42
CA ILE A 230 -13.36 -0.07 26.50
C ILE A 230 -11.97 -0.31 25.93
N ARG A 231 -11.28 -1.38 26.33
CA ARG A 231 -9.94 -1.73 25.86
C ARG A 231 -9.92 -1.97 24.36
N ASP A 232 -10.88 -2.74 23.85
CA ASP A 232 -10.97 -3.06 22.43
C ASP A 232 -11.26 -1.80 21.60
N THR A 233 -12.06 -0.88 22.15
CA THR A 233 -12.36 0.40 21.50
C THR A 233 -11.16 1.37 21.57
N GLU A 234 -10.41 1.42 22.68
CA GLU A 234 -9.17 2.21 22.81
C GLU A 234 -8.11 1.74 21.81
N ASN A 235 -7.95 0.43 21.65
CA ASN A 235 -7.01 -0.15 20.67
C ASN A 235 -7.36 0.22 19.23
N ALA A 236 -8.65 0.19 18.85
CA ALA A 236 -9.11 0.55 17.52
C ALA A 236 -9.14 2.08 17.27
N PHE A 237 -9.03 2.87 18.31
CA PHE A 237 -9.28 4.32 18.24
C PHE A 237 -8.23 5.09 17.43
N GLU A 238 -6.95 4.83 17.64
CA GLU A 238 -5.89 5.54 16.91
C GLU A 238 -5.98 5.23 15.41
N ASP A 239 -6.27 3.98 15.06
CA ASP A 239 -6.47 3.55 13.68
C ASP A 239 -7.69 4.24 13.05
N LEU A 240 -8.81 4.27 13.76
CA LEU A 240 -10.02 4.95 13.31
C LEU A 240 -9.83 6.47 13.17
N ARG A 241 -9.04 7.08 14.03
CA ARG A 241 -8.75 8.51 13.97
C ARG A 241 -7.91 8.87 12.73
N LEU A 242 -6.92 8.03 12.40
CA LEU A 242 -6.15 8.19 11.17
C LEU A 242 -7.05 7.99 9.94
N LEU A 243 -7.84 6.90 9.94
CA LEU A 243 -8.82 6.61 8.89
C LEU A 243 -9.77 7.79 8.68
N ALA A 244 -10.35 8.35 9.75
CA ALA A 244 -11.27 9.48 9.66
C ALA A 244 -10.65 10.72 9.00
N ARG A 245 -9.37 11.02 9.29
CA ARG A 245 -8.67 12.16 8.69
C ARG A 245 -8.43 11.97 7.20
N LEU A 246 -7.95 10.79 6.80
CA LEU A 246 -7.71 10.46 5.39
C LEU A 246 -9.03 10.45 4.60
N LEU A 247 -10.08 9.84 5.15
CA LEU A 247 -11.41 9.84 4.53
C LEU A 247 -11.99 11.25 4.41
N MET A 248 -11.86 12.09 5.45
CA MET A 248 -12.33 13.48 5.40
C MET A 248 -11.62 14.26 4.28
N ARG A 249 -10.34 14.02 4.06
CA ARG A 249 -9.60 14.67 2.99
C ARG A 249 -10.08 14.21 1.62
N ALA A 250 -10.34 12.90 1.46
CA ALA A 250 -10.90 12.33 0.24
C ALA A 250 -12.33 12.82 -0.05
N GLU A 251 -13.20 12.88 0.96
CA GLU A 251 -14.60 13.34 0.85
C GLU A 251 -14.72 14.82 0.44
N ARG A 252 -13.71 15.65 0.76
CA ARG A 252 -13.68 17.09 0.41
C ARG A 252 -13.13 17.35 -0.97
N GLU A 253 -12.52 16.37 -1.60
CA GLU A 253 -11.87 16.56 -2.90
C GLU A 253 -12.90 16.48 -4.03
N ALA A 254 -12.83 17.44 -4.96
CA ALA A 254 -13.67 17.45 -6.15
C ALA A 254 -12.98 16.68 -7.29
N PHE A 255 -13.26 15.39 -7.40
CA PHE A 255 -12.71 14.54 -8.45
C PHE A 255 -13.44 14.75 -9.78
N THR A 256 -12.69 14.78 -10.88
CA THR A 256 -13.23 14.90 -12.24
C THR A 256 -13.52 13.52 -12.85
N ALA A 257 -12.69 12.53 -12.58
CA ALA A 257 -12.87 11.17 -13.08
C ALA A 257 -14.09 10.48 -12.46
N ALA A 258 -14.99 9.97 -13.32
CA ALA A 258 -16.20 9.28 -12.87
C ALA A 258 -15.92 8.06 -11.96
N PRO A 259 -14.90 7.20 -12.22
CA PRO A 259 -14.58 6.10 -11.33
C PRO A 259 -14.13 6.55 -9.93
N LEU A 260 -13.38 7.66 -9.81
CA LEU A 260 -13.00 8.23 -8.50
C LEU A 260 -14.21 8.74 -7.73
N ARG A 261 -15.14 9.43 -8.42
CA ARG A 261 -16.38 9.85 -7.77
C ARG A 261 -17.17 8.67 -7.23
N LYS A 262 -17.36 7.62 -8.05
CA LYS A 262 -18.03 6.39 -7.61
C LYS A 262 -17.31 5.71 -6.43
N LEU A 263 -15.97 5.73 -6.42
CA LEU A 263 -15.19 5.19 -5.32
C LEU A 263 -15.47 5.94 -4.01
N VAL A 264 -15.45 7.28 -4.04
CA VAL A 264 -15.69 8.12 -2.87
C VAL A 264 -17.16 8.13 -2.46
N GLU A 265 -18.11 8.01 -3.41
CA GLU A 265 -19.54 7.84 -3.12
C GLU A 265 -19.83 6.60 -2.26
N ARG A 266 -19.01 5.53 -2.35
CA ARG A 266 -19.08 4.36 -1.45
C ARG A 266 -18.87 4.71 0.02
N LEU A 267 -18.20 5.83 0.32
CA LEU A 267 -18.04 6.36 1.68
C LEU A 267 -19.32 6.97 2.23
N SER A 268 -20.19 7.45 1.34
CA SER A 268 -21.46 8.14 1.68
C SER A 268 -22.68 7.21 1.68
N SER A 269 -22.46 5.88 1.69
CA SER A 269 -23.55 4.87 1.61
C SER A 269 -24.56 4.90 2.76
N HIS A 270 -24.28 5.70 3.80
CA HIS A 270 -25.16 5.98 4.94
C HIS A 270 -25.50 7.48 4.98
N THR A 271 -26.51 7.86 5.75
CA THR A 271 -27.02 9.23 5.89
C THR A 271 -25.98 10.28 6.27
N LEU A 272 -24.79 9.87 6.67
CA LEU A 272 -23.67 10.73 7.06
C LEU A 272 -22.36 10.27 6.40
N PRO A 273 -21.41 11.21 6.12
CA PRO A 273 -20.08 10.88 5.66
C PRO A 273 -19.33 9.94 6.64
N ALA A 274 -18.50 9.04 6.11
CA ALA A 274 -17.72 8.10 6.90
C ALA A 274 -16.84 8.82 7.93
N SER A 275 -16.17 9.89 7.53
CA SER A 275 -15.32 10.70 8.42
C SER A 275 -16.09 11.28 9.61
N THR A 276 -17.31 11.76 9.40
CA THR A 276 -18.19 12.29 10.46
C THR A 276 -18.65 11.18 11.40
N THR A 277 -18.98 10.02 10.84
CA THR A 277 -19.42 8.85 11.62
C THR A 277 -18.31 8.34 12.53
N ILE A 278 -17.09 8.23 12.01
CA ILE A 278 -15.90 7.86 12.80
C ILE A 278 -15.55 8.97 13.79
N GLY A 279 -15.70 10.25 13.40
CA GLY A 279 -15.49 11.39 14.30
C GLY A 279 -16.39 11.35 15.54
N ARG A 280 -17.62 10.85 15.43
CA ARG A 280 -18.51 10.63 16.60
C ARG A 280 -17.97 9.55 17.55
N LEU A 281 -17.41 8.46 17.03
CA LEU A 281 -16.76 7.46 17.86
C LEU A 281 -15.53 8.04 18.55
N SER A 282 -14.76 8.88 17.86
CA SER A 282 -13.62 9.61 18.43
C SER A 282 -14.02 10.44 19.64
N THR A 283 -15.19 11.08 19.61
CA THR A 283 -15.75 11.81 20.74
C THR A 283 -16.07 10.90 21.92
N ILE A 284 -16.67 9.71 21.65
CA ILE A 284 -16.98 8.72 22.69
C ILE A 284 -15.70 8.23 23.36
N VAL A 285 -14.64 7.95 22.59
CA VAL A 285 -13.35 7.50 23.13
C VAL A 285 -12.63 8.63 23.88
N GLY A 286 -12.73 9.86 23.40
CA GLY A 286 -12.23 11.04 24.15
C GLY A 286 -12.85 11.16 25.54
N PHE A 287 -14.12 10.76 25.68
CA PHE A 287 -14.75 10.63 27.01
C PHE A 287 -14.15 9.46 27.82
N VAL A 288 -13.75 8.36 27.21
CA VAL A 288 -13.06 7.25 27.89
C VAL A 288 -11.71 7.69 28.43
N GLU A 289 -10.91 8.43 27.67
CA GLU A 289 -9.64 9.01 28.12
C GLU A 289 -9.84 10.02 29.25
N GLY A 290 -10.94 10.77 29.24
CA GLY A 290 -11.33 11.68 30.32
C GLY A 290 -11.47 11.01 31.68
N ARG A 291 -11.62 9.67 31.75
CA ARG A 291 -11.61 8.89 33.00
C ARG A 291 -10.33 9.08 33.83
N ARG A 292 -9.20 9.39 33.17
CA ARG A 292 -7.92 9.63 33.81
C ARG A 292 -7.84 11.03 34.44
N ASN A 293 -8.85 11.88 34.21
CA ASN A 293 -8.88 13.20 34.78
C ASN A 293 -9.44 13.15 36.22
N ILE A 294 -8.65 13.55 37.18
CA ILE A 294 -8.98 13.52 38.60
C ILE A 294 -10.24 14.34 38.95
N MET A 295 -10.52 15.42 38.18
CA MET A 295 -11.73 16.23 38.38
C MET A 295 -13.01 15.49 37.97
N LEU A 296 -12.94 14.60 36.97
CA LEU A 296 -14.07 13.78 36.54
C LEU A 296 -14.23 12.52 37.39
N ALA A 297 -13.22 12.15 38.19
CA ALA A 297 -13.26 10.93 39.01
C ALA A 297 -14.46 10.92 39.99
N LEU A 298 -14.80 12.07 40.58
CA LEU A 298 -15.94 12.21 41.50
C LEU A 298 -17.29 12.00 40.83
N LEU A 299 -17.40 12.24 39.50
CA LEU A 299 -18.63 12.11 38.75
C LEU A 299 -18.76 10.72 38.07
N GLN A 300 -17.70 9.92 38.06
CA GLN A 300 -17.68 8.63 37.35
C GLN A 300 -18.69 7.64 37.93
N LEU A 301 -18.79 7.54 39.24
CA LEU A 301 -19.70 6.64 39.91
C LEU A 301 -21.14 7.09 39.78
N PRO A 302 -21.54 8.34 40.24
CA PRO A 302 -22.93 8.79 40.18
C PRO A 302 -23.54 8.87 38.79
N LEU A 303 -22.72 8.95 37.74
CA LEU A 303 -23.19 8.96 36.35
C LEU A 303 -23.04 7.61 35.67
N MET A 304 -22.60 6.55 36.38
CA MET A 304 -22.26 5.25 35.78
C MET A 304 -21.44 5.41 34.48
N TYR A 305 -20.54 6.37 34.45
CA TYR A 305 -19.80 6.84 33.28
C TYR A 305 -19.12 5.73 32.48
N PRO A 306 -18.42 4.74 33.11
CA PRO A 306 -17.81 3.63 32.39
C PRO A 306 -18.82 2.76 31.62
N LEU A 307 -20.00 2.53 32.23
CA LEU A 307 -21.06 1.75 31.57
C LEU A 307 -21.67 2.53 30.42
N GLN A 308 -21.93 3.82 30.58
CA GLN A 308 -22.51 4.65 29.52
C GLN A 308 -21.60 4.80 28.32
N THR A 309 -20.29 4.98 28.54
CA THR A 309 -19.29 5.05 27.46
C THR A 309 -19.17 3.70 26.72
N ALA A 310 -19.14 2.58 27.45
CA ALA A 310 -19.12 1.23 26.83
C ALA A 310 -20.38 0.98 25.98
N LEU A 311 -21.57 1.28 26.52
CA LEU A 311 -22.83 1.14 25.77
C LEU A 311 -22.90 2.06 24.54
N ALA A 312 -22.33 3.27 24.63
CA ALA A 312 -22.26 4.18 23.48
C ALA A 312 -21.36 3.62 22.37
N ALA A 313 -20.18 3.07 22.73
CA ALA A 313 -19.27 2.41 21.80
C ALA A 313 -19.91 1.19 21.13
N GLU A 314 -20.59 0.33 21.90
CA GLU A 314 -21.31 -0.83 21.34
C GLU A 314 -22.47 -0.42 20.43
N ARG A 315 -23.21 0.63 20.79
CA ARG A 315 -24.27 1.17 19.93
C ARG A 315 -23.72 1.65 18.59
N TRP A 316 -22.60 2.36 18.62
CA TRP A 316 -21.92 2.82 17.42
C TRP A 316 -21.46 1.61 16.58
N ARG A 317 -20.81 0.63 17.20
CA ARG A 317 -20.33 -0.58 16.52
C ARG A 317 -21.48 -1.36 15.87
N LYS A 318 -22.59 -1.54 16.58
CA LYS A 318 -23.79 -2.22 16.04
C LYS A 318 -24.39 -1.48 14.83
N ALA A 319 -24.37 -0.15 14.86
CA ALA A 319 -24.93 0.66 13.78
C ALA A 319 -24.01 0.77 12.56
N HIS A 320 -22.69 0.78 12.75
CA HIS A 320 -21.73 1.16 11.73
C HIS A 320 -20.61 0.14 11.49
N GLY A 321 -20.50 -0.92 12.29
CA GLY A 321 -19.44 -1.92 12.18
C GLY A 321 -19.36 -2.56 10.79
N ALA A 322 -20.49 -2.85 10.16
CA ALA A 322 -20.55 -3.40 8.81
C ALA A 322 -19.98 -2.46 7.72
N ALA A 323 -19.98 -1.15 7.97
CA ALA A 323 -19.46 -0.16 7.04
C ALA A 323 -17.93 0.02 7.12
N VAL A 324 -17.29 -0.46 8.19
CA VAL A 324 -15.83 -0.31 8.39
C VAL A 324 -15.04 -0.99 7.28
N ALA A 325 -15.44 -2.20 6.85
CA ALA A 325 -14.75 -2.93 5.79
C ALA A 325 -14.77 -2.16 4.44
N PRO A 326 -15.93 -1.70 3.93
CA PRO A 326 -15.98 -0.82 2.76
C PRO A 326 -15.13 0.44 2.88
N TRP A 327 -15.06 1.08 4.03
CA TRP A 327 -14.23 2.28 4.22
C TRP A 327 -12.74 1.99 4.12
N ILE A 328 -12.31 0.86 4.69
CA ILE A 328 -10.93 0.38 4.59
C ILE A 328 -10.57 0.05 3.14
N GLU A 329 -11.46 -0.64 2.40
CA GLU A 329 -11.27 -0.96 0.99
C GLU A 329 -11.12 0.30 0.13
N VAL A 330 -12.02 1.27 0.29
CA VAL A 330 -11.96 2.55 -0.45
C VAL A 330 -10.65 3.28 -0.18
N LEU A 331 -10.21 3.34 1.08
CA LEU A 331 -8.93 3.97 1.42
C LEU A 331 -7.76 3.23 0.79
N GLY A 332 -7.75 1.89 0.85
CA GLY A 332 -6.72 1.07 0.23
C GLY A 332 -6.64 1.28 -1.29
N GLU A 333 -7.79 1.31 -1.98
CA GLU A 333 -7.85 1.61 -3.41
C GLU A 333 -7.34 3.03 -3.73
N LEU A 334 -7.72 4.02 -2.93
CA LEU A 334 -7.30 5.40 -3.14
C LEU A 334 -5.78 5.57 -2.93
N GLU A 335 -5.20 4.96 -1.88
CA GLU A 335 -3.75 5.01 -1.65
C GLU A 335 -2.94 4.28 -2.74
N ALA A 336 -3.45 3.17 -3.26
CA ALA A 336 -2.85 2.49 -4.41
C ALA A 336 -2.89 3.37 -5.67
N LEU A 337 -4.03 4.01 -5.95
CA LEU A 337 -4.16 4.96 -7.07
C LEU A 337 -3.24 6.18 -6.89
N LEU A 338 -3.12 6.74 -5.67
CA LEU A 338 -2.21 7.84 -5.37
C LEU A 338 -0.74 7.44 -5.57
N SER A 339 -0.39 6.19 -5.26
CA SER A 339 0.95 5.63 -5.51
C SER A 339 1.26 5.59 -7.01
N LEU A 340 0.34 5.05 -7.82
CA LEU A 340 0.50 5.01 -9.27
C LEU A 340 0.47 6.42 -9.90
N ALA A 341 -0.33 7.33 -9.34
CA ALA A 341 -0.38 8.73 -9.78
C ALA A 341 0.92 9.49 -9.46
N ALA A 342 1.57 9.16 -8.33
CA ALA A 342 2.88 9.69 -7.98
C ALA A 342 3.93 9.27 -9.01
N TYR A 343 3.96 7.97 -9.35
CA TYR A 343 4.84 7.44 -10.41
C TYR A 343 4.58 8.13 -11.76
N ALA A 344 3.31 8.28 -12.15
CA ALA A 344 2.93 8.96 -13.39
C ALA A 344 3.38 10.44 -13.45
N TYR A 345 3.38 11.13 -12.31
CA TYR A 345 3.86 12.50 -12.20
C TYR A 345 5.38 12.61 -12.27
N GLU A 346 6.08 11.70 -11.58
CA GLU A 346 7.55 11.64 -11.53
C GLU A 346 8.17 11.21 -12.88
N HIS A 347 7.40 10.46 -13.71
CA HIS A 347 7.83 9.94 -15.01
C HIS A 347 6.90 10.44 -16.15
N PRO A 348 6.91 11.73 -16.49
CA PRO A 348 5.96 12.31 -17.44
C PRO A 348 6.10 11.80 -18.89
N ALA A 349 7.24 11.18 -19.22
CA ALA A 349 7.49 10.59 -20.54
C ALA A 349 6.95 9.14 -20.65
N ASP A 350 6.53 8.53 -19.54
CA ASP A 350 5.94 7.21 -19.54
C ASP A 350 4.46 7.29 -19.95
N THR A 351 3.97 6.35 -20.75
CA THR A 351 2.64 6.40 -21.37
C THR A 351 1.69 5.35 -20.78
N PHE A 352 0.40 5.60 -20.86
CA PHE A 352 -0.59 4.55 -20.59
C PHE A 352 -0.67 3.60 -21.78
N ALA A 353 -0.80 2.31 -21.49
CA ALA A 353 -0.94 1.29 -22.53
C ALA A 353 -2.32 1.37 -23.21
N GLU A 354 -2.34 1.21 -24.53
CA GLU A 354 -3.54 1.04 -25.34
C GLU A 354 -4.01 -0.42 -25.26
N LEU A 355 -5.18 -0.64 -24.67
CA LEU A 355 -5.78 -1.96 -24.61
C LEU A 355 -6.52 -2.28 -25.91
N VAL A 356 -6.12 -3.34 -26.58
CA VAL A 356 -6.76 -3.85 -27.78
C VAL A 356 -7.50 -5.15 -27.53
N GLU A 357 -8.52 -5.43 -28.32
CA GLU A 357 -9.31 -6.66 -28.26
C GLU A 357 -8.83 -7.66 -29.34
N GLY A 358 -9.10 -8.93 -29.12
CA GLY A 358 -8.80 -9.98 -30.10
C GLY A 358 -7.73 -10.95 -29.64
N ALA A 359 -6.90 -11.41 -30.59
CA ALA A 359 -5.80 -12.33 -30.31
C ALA A 359 -4.72 -11.70 -29.42
N ALA A 360 -3.97 -12.54 -28.70
CA ALA A 360 -2.87 -12.07 -27.87
C ALA A 360 -1.91 -11.18 -28.66
N CYS A 361 -1.63 -10.00 -28.12
CA CYS A 361 -0.79 -8.99 -28.75
C CYS A 361 -0.01 -8.23 -27.67
N PHE A 362 1.28 -7.96 -27.94
CA PHE A 362 2.14 -7.05 -27.21
C PHE A 362 3.03 -6.32 -28.23
N GLU A 363 2.79 -5.04 -28.42
CA GLU A 363 3.55 -4.20 -29.36
C GLU A 363 4.02 -2.93 -28.67
N ALA A 364 5.32 -2.81 -28.45
CA ALA A 364 5.96 -1.70 -27.76
C ALA A 364 7.00 -1.00 -28.62
N ARG A 365 7.03 0.33 -28.56
CA ARG A 365 8.07 1.17 -29.15
C ARG A 365 8.88 1.82 -28.06
N ALA A 366 10.20 1.83 -28.21
CA ALA A 366 11.15 2.37 -27.26
C ALA A 366 10.87 1.90 -25.82
N LEU A 367 10.68 0.60 -25.63
CA LEU A 367 10.42 -0.05 -24.35
C LEU A 367 11.67 -0.02 -23.48
N GLY A 368 11.58 0.47 -22.28
CA GLY A 368 12.66 0.56 -21.30
C GLY A 368 12.32 -0.13 -19.98
N HIS A 369 13.35 -0.45 -19.20
CA HIS A 369 13.19 -1.07 -17.89
C HIS A 369 12.92 0.00 -16.82
N PRO A 370 11.79 -0.04 -16.09
CA PRO A 370 11.45 1.00 -15.12
C PRO A 370 12.42 1.15 -13.95
N LEU A 371 13.10 0.05 -13.57
CA LEU A 371 14.05 0.02 -12.45
C LEU A 371 15.46 0.45 -12.83
N LEU A 372 15.73 0.69 -14.11
CA LEU A 372 17.03 1.19 -14.55
C LEU A 372 17.01 2.72 -14.61
N PRO A 373 18.10 3.39 -14.18
CA PRO A 373 18.25 4.82 -14.35
C PRO A 373 18.01 5.24 -15.81
N ALA A 374 17.30 6.34 -16.02
CA ALA A 374 16.92 6.78 -17.35
C ALA A 374 18.11 6.98 -18.31
N ALA A 375 19.25 7.45 -17.78
CA ALA A 375 20.50 7.65 -18.53
C ALA A 375 21.19 6.35 -18.97
N GLN A 376 20.94 5.23 -18.29
CA GLN A 376 21.55 3.94 -18.55
C GLN A 376 20.62 2.98 -19.30
N CYS A 377 19.34 3.32 -19.38
CA CYS A 377 18.31 2.46 -19.97
C CYS A 377 18.31 2.56 -21.49
N VAL A 378 18.85 1.55 -22.16
CA VAL A 378 18.71 1.41 -23.63
C VAL A 378 17.31 0.88 -23.92
N ARG A 379 16.58 1.62 -24.75
CA ARG A 379 15.20 1.28 -25.13
C ARG A 379 15.15 0.49 -26.42
N ASN A 380 14.29 -0.52 -26.49
CA ASN A 380 14.15 -1.40 -27.64
C ASN A 380 12.69 -1.50 -28.09
N ASP A 381 12.48 -1.76 -29.38
CA ASP A 381 11.16 -2.09 -29.93
C ASP A 381 10.91 -3.59 -29.79
N VAL A 382 9.72 -3.96 -29.34
CA VAL A 382 9.33 -5.36 -29.15
C VAL A 382 7.94 -5.57 -29.72
N SER A 383 7.80 -6.54 -30.63
CA SER A 383 6.49 -6.87 -31.23
C SER A 383 6.22 -8.37 -31.19
N LEU A 384 5.13 -8.73 -30.50
CA LEU A 384 4.52 -10.05 -30.41
C LEU A 384 3.05 -9.91 -30.81
N CYS A 385 2.81 -9.59 -32.08
CA CYS A 385 1.48 -9.27 -32.58
C CYS A 385 1.34 -9.77 -34.01
N GLY A 386 0.13 -10.14 -34.41
CA GLY A 386 -0.14 -10.66 -35.76
C GLY A 386 0.51 -12.02 -36.03
N ALA A 387 1.40 -12.09 -37.01
CA ALA A 387 2.09 -13.33 -37.36
C ALA A 387 3.12 -13.75 -36.31
N THR A 388 3.87 -12.78 -35.73
CA THR A 388 4.92 -13.08 -34.77
C THR A 388 4.33 -13.29 -33.37
N ARG A 389 4.50 -14.48 -32.83
CA ARG A 389 4.00 -14.87 -31.50
C ARG A 389 5.10 -15.17 -30.48
N VAL A 390 6.28 -15.54 -30.98
CA VAL A 390 7.45 -15.88 -30.17
C VAL A 390 8.66 -15.12 -30.68
N LEU A 391 9.37 -14.46 -29.77
CA LEU A 391 10.73 -13.95 -30.01
C LEU A 391 11.73 -14.90 -29.36
N LEU A 392 12.64 -15.44 -30.17
CA LEU A 392 13.78 -16.18 -29.69
C LEU A 392 14.99 -15.25 -29.63
N VAL A 393 15.42 -14.95 -28.40
CA VAL A 393 16.44 -13.95 -28.10
C VAL A 393 17.79 -14.62 -27.90
N SER A 394 18.70 -14.47 -28.85
CA SER A 394 20.07 -15.03 -28.76
C SER A 394 21.11 -13.96 -28.38
N GLY A 395 22.27 -14.38 -27.91
CA GLY A 395 23.37 -13.50 -27.51
C GLY A 395 24.23 -14.10 -26.39
N SER A 396 25.37 -13.49 -26.15
CA SER A 396 26.29 -13.90 -25.06
C SER A 396 25.67 -13.62 -23.67
N ASN A 397 26.30 -14.21 -22.65
CA ASN A 397 25.94 -13.85 -21.27
C ASN A 397 26.27 -12.36 -21.03
N MET A 398 25.46 -11.67 -20.22
CA MET A 398 25.53 -10.23 -19.94
C MET A 398 25.11 -9.30 -21.10
N SER A 399 24.72 -9.82 -22.28
CA SER A 399 24.30 -8.99 -23.44
C SER A 399 22.95 -8.28 -23.26
N GLY A 400 22.19 -8.60 -22.20
CA GLY A 400 20.89 -7.95 -21.91
C GLY A 400 19.64 -8.82 -22.17
N LYS A 401 19.81 -10.12 -22.51
CA LYS A 401 18.67 -11.05 -22.76
C LYS A 401 17.66 -11.10 -21.60
N SER A 402 18.13 -11.45 -20.41
CA SER A 402 17.30 -11.54 -19.19
C SER A 402 16.69 -10.19 -18.81
N THR A 403 17.43 -9.10 -19.06
CA THR A 403 16.92 -7.73 -18.84
C THR A 403 15.77 -7.40 -19.79
N LEU A 404 15.84 -7.82 -21.06
CA LEU A 404 14.74 -7.65 -22.02
C LEU A 404 13.48 -8.40 -21.58
N LEU A 405 13.62 -9.67 -21.17
CA LEU A 405 12.51 -10.47 -20.67
C LEU A 405 11.83 -9.78 -19.47
N ARG A 406 12.64 -9.33 -18.49
CA ARG A 406 12.14 -8.58 -17.34
C ARG A 406 11.48 -7.26 -17.75
N THR A 407 12.04 -6.56 -18.73
CA THR A 407 11.48 -5.31 -19.24
C THR A 407 10.07 -5.51 -19.81
N VAL A 408 9.87 -6.57 -20.60
CA VAL A 408 8.55 -6.93 -21.12
C VAL A 408 7.60 -7.33 -20.00
N GLY A 409 8.05 -8.17 -19.07
CA GLY A 409 7.24 -8.62 -17.92
C GLY A 409 6.77 -7.49 -17.02
N ILE A 410 7.70 -6.64 -16.58
CA ILE A 410 7.41 -5.56 -15.65
C ILE A 410 6.50 -4.48 -16.26
N ASN A 411 6.66 -4.15 -17.54
CA ASN A 411 5.77 -3.22 -18.23
C ASN A 411 4.39 -3.84 -18.48
N THR A 412 4.30 -5.15 -18.70
CA THR A 412 3.01 -5.84 -18.75
C THR A 412 2.29 -5.77 -17.41
N VAL A 413 3.00 -6.03 -16.30
CA VAL A 413 2.43 -5.91 -14.94
C VAL A 413 1.97 -4.49 -14.65
N LEU A 414 2.75 -3.47 -15.02
CA LEU A 414 2.35 -2.06 -14.90
C LEU A 414 1.07 -1.77 -15.69
N ALA A 415 1.00 -2.20 -16.96
CA ALA A 415 -0.18 -2.03 -17.81
C ALA A 415 -1.41 -2.72 -17.19
N MET A 416 -1.27 -3.96 -16.71
CA MET A 416 -2.37 -4.73 -16.08
C MET A 416 -2.82 -4.14 -14.74
N ALA A 417 -1.93 -3.45 -14.02
CA ALA A 417 -2.28 -2.69 -12.82
C ALA A 417 -2.95 -1.34 -13.16
N GLY A 418 -2.92 -0.88 -14.41
CA GLY A 418 -3.43 0.41 -14.87
C GLY A 418 -2.42 1.56 -14.70
N ALA A 419 -1.15 1.26 -14.48
CA ALA A 419 -0.07 2.24 -14.36
C ALA A 419 0.49 2.65 -15.74
N PRO A 420 1.16 3.82 -15.84
CA PRO A 420 1.98 4.14 -16.99
C PRO A 420 3.13 3.15 -17.14
N VAL A 421 3.53 2.90 -18.39
CA VAL A 421 4.60 1.99 -18.78
C VAL A 421 5.78 2.76 -19.34
N ARG A 422 6.99 2.27 -19.11
CA ARG A 422 8.20 2.92 -19.63
C ARG A 422 8.41 2.60 -21.11
N ALA A 423 7.61 3.22 -21.97
CA ALA A 423 7.64 3.08 -23.42
C ALA A 423 7.20 4.39 -24.09
N ALA A 424 7.57 4.61 -25.35
CA ALA A 424 6.99 5.67 -26.17
C ALA A 424 5.54 5.34 -26.55
N SER A 425 5.25 4.04 -26.80
CA SER A 425 3.90 3.50 -26.95
C SER A 425 3.89 2.02 -26.60
N LEU A 426 2.78 1.55 -26.03
CA LEU A 426 2.51 0.13 -25.80
C LEU A 426 1.06 -0.17 -26.17
N ARG A 427 0.86 -1.13 -27.07
CA ARG A 427 -0.45 -1.72 -27.40
C ARG A 427 -0.44 -3.18 -26.96
N LEU A 428 -1.42 -3.61 -26.20
CA LEU A 428 -1.52 -5.01 -25.77
C LEU A 428 -2.96 -5.42 -25.52
N THR A 429 -3.22 -6.71 -25.67
CA THR A 429 -4.42 -7.32 -25.10
C THR A 429 -4.22 -7.50 -23.58
N PRO A 430 -5.27 -7.58 -22.74
CA PRO A 430 -5.10 -8.04 -21.36
C PRO A 430 -4.38 -9.39 -21.33
N LEU A 431 -3.26 -9.48 -20.61
CA LEU A 431 -2.35 -10.62 -20.58
C LEU A 431 -2.08 -11.09 -19.16
N GLN A 432 -1.88 -12.39 -19.02
CA GLN A 432 -1.37 -13.01 -17.81
C GLN A 432 0.10 -13.35 -17.98
N VAL A 433 0.96 -12.93 -17.04
CA VAL A 433 2.42 -13.16 -17.12
C VAL A 433 2.78 -14.48 -16.47
N GLY A 434 3.64 -15.28 -17.12
CA GLY A 434 4.31 -16.44 -16.55
C GLY A 434 5.81 -16.35 -16.84
N ALA A 435 6.64 -16.37 -15.81
CA ALA A 435 8.08 -16.20 -15.97
C ALA A 435 8.88 -17.35 -15.34
N SER A 436 9.97 -17.72 -16.02
CA SER A 436 11.02 -18.61 -15.52
C SER A 436 12.36 -18.01 -15.94
N ILE A 437 12.81 -16.99 -15.16
CA ILE A 437 14.04 -16.23 -15.43
C ILE A 437 15.09 -16.53 -14.35
N ARG A 438 14.66 -16.57 -13.08
CA ARG A 438 15.49 -16.91 -11.94
C ARG A 438 15.09 -18.26 -11.37
N VAL A 439 15.81 -19.31 -11.72
CA VAL A 439 15.64 -20.62 -11.08
C VAL A 439 16.80 -20.82 -10.11
N ASN A 440 16.52 -20.71 -8.83
CA ASN A 440 17.50 -20.93 -7.77
C ASN A 440 17.50 -22.41 -7.37
N ASP A 441 18.70 -22.97 -7.16
CA ASP A 441 18.86 -24.25 -6.47
C ASP A 441 18.46 -24.08 -5.00
N SER A 442 17.56 -24.91 -4.52
CA SER A 442 17.24 -25.00 -3.09
C SER A 442 17.91 -26.23 -2.51
N LEU A 443 19.10 -26.05 -1.93
CA LEU A 443 19.79 -27.12 -1.20
C LEU A 443 18.97 -27.63 -0.01
N HIS A 444 18.14 -26.77 0.58
CA HIS A 444 17.27 -27.13 1.70
C HIS A 444 16.08 -28.01 1.31
N GLU A 445 15.58 -27.90 0.07
CA GLU A 445 14.46 -28.69 -0.42
C GLU A 445 14.90 -29.97 -1.16
N GLY A 446 16.22 -30.16 -1.33
CA GLY A 446 16.76 -31.33 -2.03
C GLY A 446 16.35 -31.44 -3.49
N SER A 447 15.79 -30.37 -4.07
CA SER A 447 15.35 -30.34 -5.46
C SER A 447 16.48 -29.85 -6.36
N SER A 448 16.76 -30.59 -7.46
CA SER A 448 17.68 -30.14 -8.48
C SER A 448 17.08 -28.92 -9.21
N ARG A 449 17.96 -28.02 -9.69
CA ARG A 449 17.57 -26.86 -10.54
C ARG A 449 16.62 -27.27 -11.65
N PHE A 450 16.86 -28.41 -12.29
CA PHE A 450 16.02 -28.95 -13.34
C PHE A 450 14.59 -29.27 -12.86
N TYR A 451 14.45 -29.89 -11.68
CA TYR A 451 13.13 -30.19 -11.13
C TYR A 451 12.36 -28.93 -10.74
N ALA A 452 13.03 -27.94 -10.16
CA ALA A 452 12.43 -26.65 -9.83
C ALA A 452 11.94 -25.94 -11.10
N GLU A 453 12.73 -25.97 -12.18
CA GLU A 453 12.35 -25.39 -13.47
C GLU A 453 11.13 -26.09 -14.09
N ILE A 454 11.08 -27.42 -14.10
CA ILE A 454 9.91 -28.17 -14.58
C ILE A 454 8.66 -27.86 -13.75
N THR A 455 8.82 -27.74 -12.43
CA THR A 455 7.71 -27.39 -11.53
C THR A 455 7.18 -25.98 -11.85
N ARG A 456 8.06 -25.03 -12.10
CA ARG A 456 7.71 -23.67 -12.54
C ARG A 456 6.98 -23.69 -13.88
N LEU A 457 7.50 -24.42 -14.87
CA LEU A 457 6.86 -24.57 -16.17
C LEU A 457 5.46 -25.18 -16.06
N LYS A 458 5.27 -26.18 -15.18
CA LYS A 458 3.93 -26.73 -14.87
C LYS A 458 2.98 -25.67 -14.34
N GLN A 459 3.44 -24.81 -13.42
CA GLN A 459 2.63 -23.68 -12.90
C GLN A 459 2.26 -22.70 -14.02
N ILE A 460 3.20 -22.38 -14.93
CA ILE A 460 2.94 -21.52 -16.10
C ILE A 460 1.92 -22.16 -17.03
N VAL A 461 1.99 -23.48 -17.27
CA VAL A 461 0.98 -24.21 -18.06
C VAL A 461 -0.42 -24.10 -17.44
N GLN A 462 -0.53 -24.18 -16.10
CA GLN A 462 -1.80 -24.04 -15.40
C GLN A 462 -2.43 -22.64 -15.57
N LEU A 463 -1.63 -21.59 -15.75
CA LEU A 463 -2.16 -20.25 -16.04
C LEU A 463 -2.98 -20.21 -17.33
N MET A 464 -2.67 -21.05 -18.32
CA MET A 464 -3.42 -21.10 -19.59
C MET A 464 -4.84 -21.65 -19.47
N GLU A 465 -5.23 -22.16 -18.28
CA GLU A 465 -6.61 -22.54 -17.98
C GLU A 465 -7.46 -21.32 -17.58
N GLY A 466 -6.81 -20.18 -17.33
CA GLY A 466 -7.47 -18.91 -16.98
C GLY A 466 -8.07 -18.20 -18.18
N PRO A 467 -8.82 -17.11 -17.95
CA PRO A 467 -9.56 -16.38 -18.99
C PRO A 467 -8.67 -15.49 -19.87
N LEU A 468 -7.44 -15.18 -19.43
CA LEU A 468 -6.54 -14.28 -20.15
C LEU A 468 -5.46 -15.07 -20.91
N PRO A 469 -5.06 -14.64 -22.12
CA PRO A 469 -3.94 -15.24 -22.82
C PRO A 469 -2.64 -15.06 -22.05
N LEU A 470 -1.76 -16.06 -22.17
CA LEU A 470 -0.47 -16.09 -21.48
C LEU A 470 0.60 -15.31 -22.26
N LEU A 471 1.34 -14.45 -21.55
CA LEU A 471 2.66 -13.96 -21.95
C LEU A 471 3.72 -14.74 -21.18
N PHE A 472 4.45 -15.61 -21.85
CA PHE A 472 5.52 -16.38 -21.22
C PHE A 472 6.90 -15.74 -21.44
N LEU A 473 7.74 -15.80 -20.39
CA LEU A 473 9.09 -15.23 -20.37
C LEU A 473 10.05 -16.30 -19.83
N LEU A 474 10.77 -16.96 -20.74
CA LEU A 474 11.60 -18.11 -20.42
C LEU A 474 13.06 -17.79 -20.70
N ASP A 475 13.88 -17.78 -19.65
CA ASP A 475 15.31 -17.52 -19.76
C ASP A 475 16.10 -18.83 -19.69
N GLU A 476 16.88 -19.09 -20.72
CA GLU A 476 17.80 -20.24 -20.79
C GLU A 476 17.12 -21.58 -20.47
N LEU A 477 16.04 -21.88 -21.19
CA LEU A 477 15.14 -23.00 -20.94
C LEU A 477 15.85 -24.36 -20.88
N LEU A 478 15.55 -25.15 -19.84
CA LEU A 478 15.99 -26.54 -19.63
C LEU A 478 17.52 -26.73 -19.58
N GLN A 479 18.25 -25.78 -18.94
CA GLN A 479 19.72 -25.89 -18.83
C GLN A 479 20.21 -27.09 -18.02
N GLY A 480 19.40 -27.66 -17.15
CA GLY A 480 19.75 -28.78 -16.27
C GLY A 480 19.79 -30.15 -16.95
N THR A 481 19.61 -30.26 -18.28
CA THR A 481 19.60 -31.54 -19.00
C THR A 481 20.57 -31.54 -20.21
N ASN A 482 20.71 -32.69 -20.88
CA ASN A 482 21.54 -32.81 -22.06
C ASN A 482 20.98 -32.00 -23.27
N SER A 483 21.82 -31.70 -24.26
CA SER A 483 21.47 -30.80 -25.37
C SER A 483 20.31 -31.31 -26.24
N LYS A 484 20.19 -32.63 -26.41
CA LYS A 484 19.13 -33.25 -27.21
C LYS A 484 17.76 -33.12 -26.51
N ASP A 485 17.71 -33.49 -25.24
CA ASP A 485 16.47 -33.40 -24.44
C ASP A 485 16.06 -31.95 -24.25
N ARG A 486 17.03 -31.02 -24.07
CA ARG A 486 16.79 -29.58 -24.01
C ARG A 486 16.09 -29.07 -25.25
N ARG A 487 16.63 -29.37 -26.46
CA ARG A 487 16.03 -28.93 -27.72
C ARG A 487 14.62 -29.49 -27.88
N THR A 488 14.44 -30.80 -27.72
CA THR A 488 13.13 -31.45 -27.89
C THR A 488 12.11 -30.92 -26.86
N GLY A 489 12.52 -30.77 -25.61
CA GLY A 489 11.66 -30.26 -24.54
C GLY A 489 11.28 -28.79 -24.73
N ALA A 490 12.24 -27.93 -25.07
CA ALA A 490 12.00 -26.51 -25.31
C ALA A 490 11.05 -26.30 -26.50
N GLU A 491 11.29 -26.98 -27.62
CA GLU A 491 10.41 -26.94 -28.80
C GLU A 491 8.99 -27.40 -28.46
N GLY A 492 8.87 -28.52 -27.73
CA GLY A 492 7.57 -29.07 -27.33
C GLY A 492 6.78 -28.10 -26.42
N ILE A 493 7.45 -27.47 -25.46
CA ILE A 493 6.82 -26.49 -24.53
C ILE A 493 6.36 -25.24 -25.29
N VAL A 494 7.24 -24.65 -26.12
CA VAL A 494 6.91 -23.45 -26.89
C VAL A 494 5.75 -23.73 -27.85
N ARG A 495 5.77 -24.87 -28.55
CA ARG A 495 4.69 -25.31 -29.43
C ARG A 495 3.36 -25.49 -28.68
N ALA A 496 3.38 -26.10 -27.51
CA ALA A 496 2.19 -26.29 -26.68
C ALA A 496 1.60 -24.93 -26.18
N PHE A 497 2.44 -23.96 -25.84
CA PHE A 497 2.01 -22.61 -25.47
C PHE A 497 1.35 -21.89 -26.65
N MET A 498 1.96 -21.95 -27.83
CA MET A 498 1.42 -21.33 -29.04
C MET A 498 0.09 -21.91 -29.47
N GLN A 499 -0.07 -23.24 -29.40
CA GLN A 499 -1.34 -23.91 -29.72
C GLN A 499 -2.51 -23.43 -28.88
N ARG A 500 -2.23 -22.94 -27.67
CA ARG A 500 -3.23 -22.37 -26.76
C ARG A 500 -3.36 -20.85 -26.84
N GLY A 501 -2.76 -20.23 -27.87
CA GLY A 501 -2.88 -18.79 -28.08
C GLY A 501 -1.91 -17.92 -27.28
N ALA A 502 -0.92 -18.50 -26.59
CA ALA A 502 0.09 -17.76 -25.86
C ALA A 502 1.07 -17.04 -26.80
N ILE A 503 1.66 -15.95 -26.28
CA ILE A 503 2.78 -15.22 -26.89
C ILE A 503 3.93 -15.14 -25.90
N GLY A 504 5.17 -14.94 -26.34
CA GLY A 504 6.25 -14.78 -25.37
C GLY A 504 7.66 -14.66 -25.95
N LEU A 505 8.60 -14.61 -25.02
CA LEU A 505 10.04 -14.53 -25.29
C LEU A 505 10.74 -15.75 -24.71
N VAL A 506 11.67 -16.29 -25.48
CA VAL A 506 12.59 -17.34 -25.02
C VAL A 506 14.01 -16.84 -25.25
N SER A 507 14.83 -16.80 -24.23
CA SER A 507 16.26 -16.50 -24.40
C SER A 507 17.07 -17.77 -24.51
N THR A 508 18.15 -17.71 -25.25
CA THR A 508 19.12 -18.79 -25.36
C THR A 508 20.52 -18.29 -25.70
N HIS A 509 21.53 -18.98 -25.21
CA HIS A 509 22.90 -18.88 -25.71
C HIS A 509 23.27 -20.05 -26.65
N ASP A 510 22.39 -21.05 -26.78
CA ASP A 510 22.56 -22.23 -27.65
C ASP A 510 21.97 -21.97 -29.03
N LEU A 511 22.83 -21.75 -30.02
CA LEU A 511 22.41 -21.47 -31.40
C LEU A 511 21.65 -22.64 -32.03
N ALA A 512 21.82 -23.88 -31.54
CA ALA A 512 21.03 -25.01 -32.00
C ALA A 512 19.53 -24.88 -31.75
N LEU A 513 19.16 -24.01 -30.78
CA LEU A 513 17.75 -23.69 -30.52
C LEU A 513 17.18 -22.64 -31.48
N THR A 514 18.02 -21.92 -32.24
CA THR A 514 17.55 -20.89 -33.19
C THR A 514 16.93 -21.50 -34.47
N ASP A 515 17.12 -22.80 -34.68
CA ASP A 515 16.57 -23.56 -35.82
C ASP A 515 15.23 -24.23 -35.48
N PHE A 516 14.46 -23.70 -34.55
CA PHE A 516 13.11 -24.19 -34.26
C PHE A 516 12.21 -23.99 -35.47
N GLU A 517 11.67 -25.09 -36.00
CA GLU A 517 10.60 -25.04 -36.99
C GLU A 517 9.24 -25.13 -36.30
N LEU A 518 8.48 -24.06 -36.37
CA LEU A 518 7.09 -24.04 -35.89
C LEU A 518 6.14 -24.25 -37.08
N PRO A 519 4.96 -24.89 -36.85
CA PRO A 519 4.02 -25.19 -37.92
C PRO A 519 3.56 -23.95 -38.70
N ASP A 520 3.48 -22.79 -38.01
CA ASP A 520 3.03 -21.55 -38.62
C ASP A 520 4.27 -20.73 -39.05
N ALA A 521 4.44 -20.54 -40.35
CA ALA A 521 5.53 -19.75 -40.91
C ALA A 521 5.47 -18.31 -40.41
N GLY A 522 6.56 -17.81 -39.82
CA GLY A 522 6.66 -16.46 -39.27
C GLY A 522 6.16 -16.29 -37.83
N ALA A 523 5.65 -17.34 -37.18
CA ALA A 523 5.21 -17.29 -35.81
C ALA A 523 6.38 -17.15 -34.80
N LEU A 524 7.56 -17.64 -35.17
CA LEU A 524 8.81 -17.44 -34.43
C LEU A 524 9.71 -16.48 -35.22
N ARG A 525 10.24 -15.47 -34.51
CA ARG A 525 11.23 -14.54 -35.06
C ARG A 525 12.47 -14.58 -34.18
N ASN A 526 13.61 -14.78 -34.82
CA ASN A 526 14.91 -14.69 -34.16
C ASN A 526 15.32 -13.24 -34.06
N VAL A 527 15.77 -12.87 -32.85
CA VAL A 527 16.38 -11.57 -32.53
C VAL A 527 17.62 -11.79 -31.67
N HIS A 528 18.55 -10.84 -31.68
CA HIS A 528 19.79 -11.01 -30.93
C HIS A 528 20.34 -9.71 -30.37
N PHE A 529 21.20 -9.85 -29.39
CA PHE A 529 22.08 -8.81 -28.88
C PHE A 529 23.52 -9.09 -29.33
N GLU A 530 24.22 -8.05 -29.77
CA GLU A 530 25.64 -8.12 -30.13
C GLU A 530 26.54 -7.65 -29.00
N ASP A 531 27.71 -8.26 -28.89
CA ASP A 531 28.82 -7.84 -28.08
C ASP A 531 29.99 -7.44 -28.98
N ALA A 532 30.80 -6.49 -28.56
CA ALA A 532 32.00 -6.05 -29.26
C ALA A 532 33.17 -6.02 -28.26
N ILE A 533 34.38 -6.25 -28.77
CA ILE A 533 35.59 -6.06 -28.01
C ILE A 533 36.21 -4.73 -28.43
N VAL A 534 36.28 -3.79 -27.49
CA VAL A 534 36.90 -2.47 -27.67
C VAL A 534 38.04 -2.37 -26.63
N ASP A 535 39.22 -2.08 -27.08
CA ASP A 535 40.44 -1.98 -26.22
C ASP A 535 40.66 -3.19 -25.32
N GLY A 536 40.36 -4.41 -25.83
CA GLY A 536 40.49 -5.67 -25.10
C GLY A 536 39.41 -5.91 -24.02
N GLN A 537 38.43 -5.05 -23.93
CA GLN A 537 37.28 -5.21 -23.01
C GLN A 537 36.01 -5.49 -23.79
N MET A 538 35.16 -6.40 -23.26
CA MET A 538 33.86 -6.69 -23.83
C MET A 538 32.90 -5.55 -23.54
N THR A 539 32.27 -5.03 -24.58
CA THR A 539 31.29 -3.94 -24.52
C THR A 539 29.97 -4.39 -25.11
N PHE A 540 28.88 -3.86 -24.56
CA PHE A 540 27.51 -4.19 -24.96
C PHE A 540 26.75 -2.89 -25.27
N ASP A 541 26.08 -2.83 -26.41
CA ASP A 541 25.23 -1.69 -26.76
C ASP A 541 23.77 -1.89 -26.34
N PHE A 542 23.39 -3.09 -25.90
CA PHE A 542 22.07 -3.49 -25.43
C PHE A 542 20.93 -3.20 -26.44
N ARG A 543 21.26 -3.19 -27.74
CA ARG A 543 20.28 -2.98 -28.83
C ARG A 543 19.83 -4.28 -29.42
N LEU A 544 18.52 -4.47 -29.45
CA LEU A 544 17.91 -5.64 -30.07
C LEU A 544 17.98 -5.54 -31.60
N ARG A 545 18.45 -6.59 -32.25
CA ARG A 545 18.58 -6.71 -33.70
C ARG A 545 17.85 -7.93 -34.24
N ASP A 546 17.43 -7.86 -35.48
CA ASP A 546 16.80 -8.99 -36.16
C ASP A 546 17.82 -10.07 -36.56
N GLY A 547 17.35 -11.34 -36.56
CA GLY A 547 18.14 -12.49 -36.93
C GLY A 547 18.89 -13.15 -35.78
N VAL A 548 19.78 -14.07 -36.13
CA VAL A 548 20.60 -14.83 -35.17
C VAL A 548 21.97 -14.19 -35.04
N VAL A 549 22.56 -14.23 -33.85
CA VAL A 549 23.94 -13.75 -33.64
C VAL A 549 24.92 -14.54 -34.53
N THR A 550 25.68 -13.81 -35.34
CA THR A 550 26.62 -14.39 -36.28
C THR A 550 28.06 -14.44 -35.80
N ARG A 551 28.40 -13.65 -34.75
CA ARG A 551 29.75 -13.58 -34.18
C ARG A 551 29.71 -14.06 -32.73
N SER A 552 30.68 -14.90 -32.37
CA SER A 552 30.93 -15.29 -30.98
C SER A 552 32.29 -14.75 -30.56
N ASN A 553 32.33 -13.79 -29.65
CA ASN A 553 33.56 -13.15 -29.19
C ASN A 553 34.18 -13.89 -27.99
N GLY A 554 33.65 -15.05 -27.57
CA GLY A 554 34.15 -15.79 -26.40
C GLY A 554 35.61 -16.25 -26.51
N ILE A 555 36.00 -16.75 -27.69
CA ILE A 555 37.39 -17.16 -27.94
C ILE A 555 38.34 -15.93 -27.96
N GLU A 556 37.85 -14.84 -28.58
CA GLU A 556 38.62 -13.58 -28.64
C GLU A 556 38.83 -12.95 -27.26
N LEU A 557 37.80 -13.04 -26.40
CA LEU A 557 37.93 -12.64 -24.99
C LEU A 557 38.91 -13.52 -24.23
N MET A 558 38.89 -14.86 -24.42
CA MET A 558 39.87 -15.74 -23.80
C MET A 558 41.33 -15.37 -24.21
N ARG A 559 41.51 -15.03 -25.49
CA ARG A 559 42.79 -14.56 -26.00
C ARG A 559 43.20 -13.21 -25.41
N SER A 560 42.29 -12.28 -25.24
CA SER A 560 42.58 -10.93 -24.69
C SER A 560 43.03 -10.97 -23.25
N ILE A 561 42.59 -11.95 -22.46
CA ILE A 561 43.04 -12.16 -21.07
C ILE A 561 44.26 -13.10 -20.97
N GLY A 562 44.86 -13.48 -22.10
CA GLY A 562 46.11 -14.24 -22.15
C GLY A 562 45.99 -15.76 -22.20
N LEU A 563 44.77 -16.30 -22.37
CA LEU A 563 44.57 -17.73 -22.58
C LEU A 563 44.92 -18.10 -24.02
N LYS A 564 45.76 -19.12 -24.18
CA LYS A 564 46.17 -19.64 -25.49
C LYS A 564 45.10 -20.64 -25.98
N VAL A 565 44.05 -20.15 -26.63
CA VAL A 565 42.97 -20.96 -27.23
C VAL A 565 42.82 -20.63 -28.69
#